data_f814084ab75c6ed079fab7aaecf63325
#
_entry.id   f814084ab75c6ed079fab7aaecf63325
#
_cell.length_a   1.000
_cell.length_b   1.000
_cell.length_c   1.000
_cell.angle_alpha   90.00
_cell.angle_beta   90.00
_cell.angle_gamma   90.00
#
_symmetry.space_group_name_H-M   'P 1'
#
loop_
_entity.id
_entity.type
_entity.pdbx_description
1 polymer ?
#
loop_
_entity_poly.entity_id
_entity_poly.type
_entity_poly.pdbx_seq_one_letter_code
_entity_poly.pdbx_strand_id
1 'polypeptide(L)'
;ADTPTFSKDIAPIFQAKCEACHRPDSIAPFSLVTYEETRPYVRAIKDRVASRQMPPWHIDKTIGIQKFKNDRSLTDEQIDMVVRWVDGGAPKGDPKDMPAPVQWPGEQGWNFAGIFGQTEPDLIIRSTPYLQKKGAPDAWWKPSVPTGLTEARWVRAIEIRPVGKNARKITHH
;
A
#
# COMPACT_ATOMS: atom_id res chain seq x y z
N ALA A 1 15.11 15.71 23.86
CA ALA A 1 15.14 15.33 22.44
C ALA A 1 14.13 16.21 21.71
N ASP A 2 14.50 16.73 20.52
CA ASP A 2 13.63 17.59 19.73
C ASP A 2 12.35 16.83 19.33
N THR A 3 11.25 17.57 19.25
CA THR A 3 9.98 17.00 18.80
C THR A 3 10.10 16.58 17.32
N PRO A 4 9.78 15.32 16.99
CA PRO A 4 9.82 14.88 15.60
C PRO A 4 8.87 15.68 14.72
N THR A 5 9.21 15.81 13.42
CA THR A 5 8.38 16.50 12.44
C THR A 5 7.91 15.54 11.34
N PHE A 6 6.78 15.88 10.70
CA PHE A 6 6.26 15.04 9.62
C PHE A 6 7.27 14.92 8.48
N SER A 7 7.76 16.06 7.96
CA SER A 7 8.62 16.08 6.78
C SER A 7 9.92 15.30 6.95
N LYS A 8 10.58 15.47 8.10
CA LYS A 8 11.90 14.90 8.34
C LYS A 8 11.85 13.46 8.88
N ASP A 9 10.95 13.21 9.84
CA ASP A 9 11.03 12.01 10.68
C ASP A 9 9.92 11.00 10.36
N ILE A 10 8.71 11.47 10.02
CA ILE A 10 7.54 10.62 9.86
C ILE A 10 7.32 10.20 8.41
N ALA A 11 7.43 11.12 7.46
CA ALA A 11 7.24 10.80 6.04
C ALA A 11 8.14 9.66 5.55
N PRO A 12 9.43 9.57 5.91
CA PRO A 12 10.26 8.42 5.54
C PRO A 12 9.73 7.08 6.09
N ILE A 13 9.21 7.07 7.33
CA ILE A 13 8.60 5.88 7.93
C ILE A 13 7.34 5.50 7.14
N PHE A 14 6.48 6.47 6.84
CA PHE A 14 5.24 6.23 6.11
C PHE A 14 5.49 5.74 4.69
N GLN A 15 6.44 6.30 3.98
CA GLN A 15 6.86 5.82 2.66
C GLN A 15 7.30 4.35 2.70
N ALA A 16 8.13 3.99 3.67
CA ALA A 16 8.69 2.65 3.77
C ALA A 16 7.65 1.61 4.22
N LYS A 17 6.68 1.97 5.07
CA LYS A 17 5.87 1.01 5.81
C LYS A 17 4.35 1.13 5.61
N CYS A 18 3.85 2.30 5.18
CA CYS A 18 2.41 2.60 5.17
C CYS A 18 1.86 2.91 3.78
N GLU A 19 2.58 3.70 2.98
CA GLU A 19 2.08 4.21 1.69
C GLU A 19 1.82 3.13 0.65
N ALA A 20 2.42 1.94 0.76
CA ALA A 20 2.07 0.83 -0.11
C ALA A 20 0.55 0.57 -0.15
N CYS A 21 -0.15 0.87 0.96
CA CYS A 21 -1.60 0.75 1.07
C CYS A 21 -2.28 2.11 1.24
N HIS A 22 -1.68 3.05 2.00
CA HIS A 22 -2.23 4.36 2.34
C HIS A 22 -1.77 5.44 1.35
N ARG A 23 -2.23 5.35 0.11
CA ARG A 23 -2.04 6.36 -0.95
C ARG A 23 -3.30 6.52 -1.78
N PRO A 24 -3.42 7.57 -2.62
CA PRO A 24 -4.56 7.73 -3.51
C PRO A 24 -4.80 6.45 -4.35
N ASP A 25 -6.05 6.12 -4.60
CA ASP A 25 -6.50 4.97 -5.40
C ASP A 25 -5.97 3.59 -4.98
N SER A 26 -5.45 3.47 -3.76
CA SER A 26 -5.05 2.20 -3.17
C SER A 26 -6.11 1.63 -2.22
N ILE A 27 -5.80 0.53 -1.54
CA ILE A 27 -6.75 -0.25 -0.73
C ILE A 27 -7.19 0.47 0.56
N ALA A 28 -6.30 1.27 1.16
CA ALA A 28 -6.61 1.94 2.43
C ALA A 28 -7.65 3.07 2.26
N PRO A 29 -8.43 3.37 3.30
CA PRO A 29 -9.54 4.34 3.21
C PRO A 29 -9.08 5.79 3.08
N PHE A 30 -7.83 6.11 3.44
CA PHE A 30 -7.24 7.45 3.36
C PHE A 30 -5.75 7.39 3.02
N SER A 31 -5.23 8.48 2.50
CA SER A 31 -3.82 8.64 2.14
C SER A 31 -2.98 9.12 3.32
N LEU A 32 -1.71 8.73 3.35
CA LEU A 32 -0.67 9.20 4.27
C LEU A 32 0.51 9.85 3.53
N VAL A 33 0.32 10.18 2.26
CA VAL A 33 1.37 10.73 1.39
C VAL A 33 1.71 12.17 1.75
N THR A 34 0.70 12.97 2.10
CA THR A 34 0.90 14.37 2.48
C THR A 34 0.55 14.61 3.94
N TYR A 35 1.13 15.68 4.50
CA TYR A 35 0.80 16.12 5.85
C TYR A 35 -0.68 16.45 6.01
N GLU A 36 -1.25 17.13 5.02
CA GLU A 36 -2.64 17.57 5.02
C GLU A 36 -3.62 16.38 5.03
N GLU A 37 -3.31 15.33 4.29
CA GLU A 37 -4.08 14.08 4.29
C GLU A 37 -3.92 13.30 5.60
N THR A 38 -2.75 13.34 6.19
CA THR A 38 -2.39 12.62 7.43
C THR A 38 -2.97 13.28 8.67
N ARG A 39 -2.92 14.61 8.73
CA ARG A 39 -3.23 15.41 9.94
C ARG A 39 -4.57 15.10 10.60
N PRO A 40 -5.67 14.87 9.85
CA PRO A 40 -6.96 14.51 10.46
C PRO A 40 -6.96 13.20 11.24
N TYR A 41 -6.03 12.30 10.94
CA TYR A 41 -6.01 10.92 11.46
C TYR A 41 -4.94 10.65 12.53
N VAL A 42 -4.18 11.66 12.95
CA VAL A 42 -2.98 11.47 13.79
C VAL A 42 -3.26 10.71 15.09
N ARG A 43 -4.40 10.93 15.74
CA ARG A 43 -4.78 10.19 16.95
C ARG A 43 -4.99 8.71 16.66
N ALA A 44 -5.76 8.40 15.62
CA ALA A 44 -5.99 7.02 15.20
C ALA A 44 -4.70 6.34 14.74
N ILE A 45 -3.80 7.06 14.07
CA ILE A 45 -2.48 6.58 13.66
C ILE A 45 -1.68 6.18 14.91
N LYS A 46 -1.58 7.07 15.91
CA LYS A 46 -0.89 6.77 17.17
C LYS A 46 -1.44 5.50 17.81
N ASP A 47 -2.75 5.43 18.01
CA ASP A 47 -3.39 4.31 18.69
C ASP A 47 -3.13 2.98 17.95
N ARG A 48 -3.25 2.97 16.63
CA ARG A 48 -3.04 1.76 15.82
C ARG A 48 -1.58 1.36 15.70
N VAL A 49 -0.68 2.32 15.65
CA VAL A 49 0.77 2.07 15.62
C VAL A 49 1.26 1.58 16.98
N ALA A 50 0.89 2.25 18.07
CA ALA A 50 1.28 1.87 19.42
C ALA A 50 0.78 0.47 19.80
N SER A 51 -0.44 0.12 19.40
CA SER A 51 -1.02 -1.22 19.61
C SER A 51 -0.55 -2.26 18.60
N ARG A 52 0.35 -1.92 17.66
CA ARG A 52 0.87 -2.78 16.56
C ARG A 52 -0.21 -3.37 15.65
N GLN A 53 -1.37 -2.71 15.57
CA GLN A 53 -2.42 -3.08 14.62
C GLN A 53 -2.13 -2.57 13.20
N MET A 54 -1.29 -1.53 13.10
CA MET A 54 -0.80 -0.99 11.83
C MET A 54 0.73 -0.82 11.89
N PRO A 55 1.44 -1.22 10.81
CA PRO A 55 0.97 -1.97 9.64
C PRO A 55 0.40 -3.35 10.02
N PRO A 56 -0.49 -3.96 9.19
CA PRO A 56 -1.07 -5.27 9.48
C PRO A 56 -0.03 -6.38 9.25
N TRP A 57 0.83 -6.58 10.26
CA TRP A 57 1.90 -7.58 10.29
C TRP A 57 1.86 -8.30 11.62
N HIS A 58 1.00 -9.33 11.68
CA HIS A 58 0.67 -10.04 12.92
C HIS A 58 1.51 -11.30 13.15
N ILE A 59 2.78 -11.26 12.71
CA ILE A 59 3.71 -12.36 12.93
C ILE A 59 4.32 -12.22 14.32
N ASP A 60 4.28 -13.32 15.09
CA ASP A 60 4.94 -13.38 16.39
C ASP A 60 6.46 -13.32 16.23
N LYS A 61 7.06 -12.25 16.74
CA LYS A 61 8.52 -12.01 16.63
C LYS A 61 9.36 -12.88 17.54
N THR A 62 8.74 -13.66 18.42
CA THR A 62 9.44 -14.52 19.40
C THR A 62 9.57 -15.97 18.93
N ILE A 63 8.88 -16.35 17.86
CA ILE A 63 8.80 -17.73 17.38
C ILE A 63 9.44 -17.86 15.99
N GLY A 64 10.30 -18.86 15.83
CA GLY A 64 10.85 -19.27 14.54
C GLY A 64 11.84 -18.29 13.93
N ILE A 65 12.03 -18.40 12.62
CA ILE A 65 12.95 -17.55 11.85
C ILE A 65 12.25 -16.22 11.52
N GLN A 66 12.86 -15.12 11.94
CA GLN A 66 12.29 -13.77 11.82
C GLN A 66 12.82 -12.97 10.62
N LYS A 67 13.36 -13.64 9.60
CA LYS A 67 13.86 -13.00 8.37
C LYS A 67 12.83 -13.13 7.27
N PHE A 68 11.93 -12.17 7.19
CA PHE A 68 10.88 -12.14 6.16
C PHE A 68 11.23 -11.18 5.03
N LYS A 69 11.01 -11.61 3.80
CA LYS A 69 11.04 -10.71 2.65
C LYS A 69 9.87 -9.73 2.76
N ASN A 70 10.14 -8.45 2.56
CA ASN A 70 9.13 -7.38 2.63
C ASN A 70 8.46 -7.22 4.01
N ASP A 71 9.20 -7.41 5.09
CA ASP A 71 8.72 -7.15 6.44
C ASP A 71 8.24 -5.69 6.57
N ARG A 72 6.94 -5.53 6.82
CA ARG A 72 6.28 -4.23 6.99
C ARG A 72 6.18 -3.79 8.44
N SER A 73 6.61 -4.61 9.40
CA SER A 73 6.53 -4.24 10.80
C SER A 73 7.36 -2.98 11.09
N LEU A 74 6.93 -2.23 12.09
CA LEU A 74 7.70 -1.11 12.63
C LEU A 74 8.65 -1.62 13.72
N THR A 75 9.81 -1.00 13.83
CA THR A 75 10.68 -1.15 15.00
C THR A 75 10.12 -0.38 16.19
N ASP A 76 10.62 -0.67 17.38
CA ASP A 76 10.19 0.03 18.60
C ASP A 76 10.54 1.53 18.53
N GLU A 77 11.69 1.87 17.94
CA GLU A 77 12.11 3.25 17.72
C GLU A 77 11.19 3.99 16.74
N GLN A 78 10.73 3.30 15.68
CA GLN A 78 9.78 3.89 14.73
C GLN A 78 8.41 4.12 15.37
N ILE A 79 7.96 3.18 16.20
CA ILE A 79 6.72 3.33 16.97
C ILE A 79 6.83 4.52 17.92
N ASP A 80 7.91 4.58 18.71
CA ASP A 80 8.18 5.70 19.62
C ASP A 80 8.24 7.04 18.88
N MET A 81 8.88 7.08 17.71
CA MET A 81 8.97 8.28 16.87
C MET A 81 7.57 8.78 16.48
N VAL A 82 6.69 7.90 16.01
CA VAL A 82 5.31 8.26 15.64
C VAL A 82 4.52 8.72 16.87
N VAL A 83 4.65 8.03 17.99
CA VAL A 83 3.96 8.40 19.24
C VAL A 83 4.39 9.78 19.71
N ARG A 84 5.70 10.04 19.81
CA ARG A 84 6.25 11.35 20.22
C ARG A 84 5.86 12.46 19.27
N TRP A 85 5.83 12.20 17.97
CA TRP A 85 5.36 13.16 16.99
C TRP A 85 3.92 13.59 17.26
N VAL A 86 3.02 12.63 17.48
CA VAL A 86 1.61 12.93 17.73
C VAL A 86 1.44 13.64 19.07
N ASP A 87 2.12 13.20 20.14
CA ASP A 87 2.06 13.81 21.46
C ASP A 87 2.65 15.23 21.49
N GLY A 88 3.63 15.50 20.64
CA GLY A 88 4.20 16.83 20.40
C GLY A 88 3.34 17.76 19.54
N GLY A 89 2.08 17.38 19.24
CA GLY A 89 1.15 18.21 18.46
C GLY A 89 1.20 17.94 16.94
N ALA A 90 1.92 16.93 16.53
CA ALA A 90 2.09 16.52 15.12
C ALA A 90 2.58 17.67 14.21
N PRO A 91 3.72 18.30 14.50
CA PRO A 91 4.23 19.41 13.68
C PRO A 91 4.59 18.95 12.27
N LYS A 92 4.38 19.84 11.27
CA LYS A 92 4.67 19.56 9.86
C LYS A 92 6.16 19.48 9.57
N GLY A 93 6.94 20.41 10.09
CA GLY A 93 8.36 20.55 9.76
C GLY A 93 8.62 21.35 8.50
N ASP A 94 9.89 21.44 8.09
CA ASP A 94 10.28 22.14 6.87
C ASP A 94 9.96 21.29 5.64
N PRO A 95 9.25 21.83 4.64
CA PRO A 95 8.99 21.12 3.38
C PRO A 95 10.24 20.65 2.63
N LYS A 96 11.39 21.27 2.85
CA LYS A 96 12.67 20.86 2.25
C LYS A 96 13.17 19.51 2.76
N ASP A 97 12.72 19.10 3.94
CA ASP A 97 13.09 17.83 4.54
C ASP A 97 12.21 16.66 4.03
N MET A 98 11.19 16.97 3.20
CA MET A 98 10.35 15.90 2.62
C MET A 98 11.18 15.00 1.71
N PRO A 99 11.10 13.68 1.90
CA PRO A 99 11.72 12.73 0.98
C PRO A 99 11.08 12.82 -0.41
N ALA A 100 11.84 12.42 -1.43
CA ALA A 100 11.31 12.32 -2.79
C ALA A 100 10.10 11.39 -2.84
N PRO A 101 9.05 11.69 -3.62
CA PRO A 101 7.89 10.84 -3.76
C PRO A 101 8.25 9.44 -4.25
N VAL A 102 7.61 8.43 -3.67
CA VAL A 102 7.79 7.04 -4.08
C VAL A 102 7.00 6.77 -5.37
N GLN A 103 7.66 6.14 -6.34
CA GLN A 103 6.99 5.64 -7.54
C GLN A 103 6.45 4.23 -7.24
N TRP A 104 5.13 4.11 -7.12
CA TRP A 104 4.50 2.85 -6.77
C TRP A 104 4.24 1.99 -8.01
N PRO A 105 4.64 0.70 -8.00
CA PRO A 105 4.30 -0.22 -9.09
C PRO A 105 2.79 -0.32 -9.30
N GLY A 106 2.36 -0.44 -10.55
CA GLY A 106 0.97 -0.64 -10.91
C GLY A 106 0.11 0.61 -11.04
N GLU A 107 0.67 1.79 -10.82
CA GLU A 107 -0.02 3.05 -11.12
C GLU A 107 0.01 3.35 -12.62
N GLN A 108 1.12 3.04 -13.26
CA GLN A 108 1.30 3.20 -14.70
C GLN A 108 2.08 2.03 -15.29
N GLY A 109 1.69 1.58 -16.49
CA GLY A 109 2.39 0.54 -17.22
C GLY A 109 2.33 -0.86 -16.58
N TRP A 110 3.06 -1.78 -17.15
CA TRP A 110 3.17 -3.17 -16.71
C TRP A 110 4.32 -3.33 -15.69
N ASN A 111 4.05 -3.97 -14.55
CA ASN A 111 5.03 -4.09 -13.46
C ASN A 111 6.28 -4.90 -13.82
N PHE A 112 6.18 -5.76 -14.81
CA PHE A 112 7.31 -6.57 -15.29
C PHE A 112 8.11 -5.92 -16.41
N ALA A 113 7.77 -4.70 -16.84
CA ALA A 113 8.44 -3.99 -17.93
C ALA A 113 9.96 -3.94 -17.75
N GLY A 114 10.43 -3.55 -16.56
CA GLY A 114 11.85 -3.47 -16.25
C GLY A 114 12.56 -4.82 -16.16
N ILE A 115 11.82 -5.92 -15.93
CA ILE A 115 12.39 -7.27 -15.84
C ILE A 115 12.54 -7.91 -17.22
N PHE A 116 11.57 -7.68 -18.10
CA PHE A 116 11.52 -8.33 -19.41
C PHE A 116 11.94 -7.44 -20.58
N GLY A 117 12.19 -6.14 -20.32
CA GLY A 117 12.53 -5.18 -21.36
C GLY A 117 11.38 -4.87 -22.32
N GLN A 118 10.15 -5.16 -21.92
CA GLN A 118 8.92 -4.92 -22.69
C GLN A 118 8.06 -3.91 -21.93
N THR A 119 7.53 -2.91 -22.61
CA THR A 119 6.65 -1.89 -22.00
C THR A 119 5.23 -2.39 -21.77
N GLU A 120 4.79 -3.40 -22.51
CA GLU A 120 3.45 -3.99 -22.48
C GLU A 120 3.53 -5.51 -22.36
N PRO A 121 2.54 -6.18 -21.77
CA PRO A 121 2.45 -7.63 -21.76
C PRO A 121 2.08 -8.17 -23.17
N ASP A 122 2.50 -9.39 -23.48
CA ASP A 122 2.17 -10.03 -24.76
C ASP A 122 0.66 -10.27 -24.94
N LEU A 123 -0.07 -10.40 -23.84
CA LEU A 123 -1.51 -10.68 -23.87
C LEU A 123 -2.22 -9.96 -22.72
N ILE A 124 -3.27 -9.22 -23.06
CA ILE A 124 -4.17 -8.59 -22.10
C ILE A 124 -5.55 -9.25 -22.23
N ILE A 125 -5.99 -9.89 -21.16
CA ILE A 125 -7.33 -10.50 -21.07
C ILE A 125 -8.19 -9.62 -20.20
N ARG A 126 -9.33 -9.16 -20.72
CA ARG A 126 -10.27 -8.32 -19.98
C ARG A 126 -11.48 -9.13 -19.58
N SER A 127 -11.78 -9.15 -18.29
CA SER A 127 -13.02 -9.74 -17.78
C SER A 127 -14.23 -8.84 -18.08
N THR A 128 -15.42 -9.41 -18.00
CA THR A 128 -16.65 -8.61 -17.97
C THR A 128 -16.66 -7.72 -16.72
N PRO A 129 -17.25 -6.51 -16.79
CA PRO A 129 -17.40 -5.66 -15.62
C PRO A 129 -18.23 -6.32 -14.53
N TYR A 130 -17.86 -6.10 -13.27
CA TYR A 130 -18.64 -6.48 -12.10
C TYR A 130 -19.01 -5.25 -11.29
N LEU A 131 -20.26 -5.14 -10.89
CA LEU A 131 -20.76 -4.07 -10.05
C LEU A 131 -21.05 -4.57 -8.65
N GLN A 132 -20.23 -4.20 -7.67
CA GLN A 132 -20.52 -4.39 -6.27
C GLN A 132 -21.51 -3.33 -5.80
N LYS A 133 -22.70 -3.76 -5.39
CA LYS A 133 -23.74 -2.85 -4.86
C LYS A 133 -23.36 -2.38 -3.47
N LYS A 134 -23.62 -1.10 -3.16
CA LYS A 134 -23.41 -0.55 -1.82
C LYS A 134 -24.21 -1.34 -0.78
N GLY A 135 -23.55 -1.79 0.28
CA GLY A 135 -24.19 -2.56 1.36
C GLY A 135 -24.49 -4.02 1.05
N ALA A 136 -24.15 -4.51 -0.14
CA ALA A 136 -24.23 -5.92 -0.42
C ALA A 136 -23.12 -6.68 0.33
N PRO A 137 -23.34 -7.95 0.72
CA PRO A 137 -22.29 -8.78 1.30
C PRO A 137 -21.18 -9.04 0.29
N ASP A 138 -20.04 -9.47 0.79
CA ASP A 138 -18.92 -9.91 -0.04
C ASP A 138 -19.35 -11.03 -0.99
N ALA A 139 -18.90 -10.95 -2.23
CA ALA A 139 -19.24 -11.92 -3.26
C ALA A 139 -17.98 -12.47 -3.92
N TRP A 140 -17.97 -13.76 -4.16
CA TRP A 140 -16.93 -14.43 -4.94
C TRP A 140 -17.27 -14.34 -6.42
N TRP A 141 -16.74 -13.33 -7.09
CA TRP A 141 -16.88 -13.20 -8.53
C TRP A 141 -15.72 -13.91 -9.23
N LYS A 142 -16.03 -14.97 -9.95
CA LYS A 142 -15.07 -15.84 -10.62
C LYS A 142 -15.36 -15.89 -12.13
N PRO A 143 -14.95 -14.87 -12.89
CA PRO A 143 -15.19 -14.87 -14.33
C PRO A 143 -14.32 -15.92 -15.04
N SER A 144 -14.90 -16.65 -15.97
CA SER A 144 -14.17 -17.45 -16.95
C SER A 144 -14.07 -16.64 -18.24
N VAL A 145 -12.85 -16.35 -18.66
CA VAL A 145 -12.61 -15.49 -19.83
C VAL A 145 -11.70 -16.23 -20.82
N PRO A 146 -12.13 -16.36 -22.08
CA PRO A 146 -11.29 -16.98 -23.10
C PRO A 146 -9.98 -16.21 -23.30
N THR A 147 -8.87 -16.92 -23.40
CA THR A 147 -7.56 -16.32 -23.66
C THR A 147 -7.38 -15.92 -25.13
N GLY A 148 -8.14 -16.51 -26.04
CA GLY A 148 -7.94 -16.38 -27.48
C GLY A 148 -6.73 -17.14 -28.02
N LEU A 149 -6.00 -17.88 -27.17
CA LEU A 149 -4.87 -18.68 -27.63
C LEU A 149 -5.37 -19.94 -28.34
N THR A 150 -4.77 -20.24 -29.50
CA THR A 150 -5.05 -21.43 -30.32
C THR A 150 -4.06 -22.55 -30.07
N GLU A 151 -2.96 -22.25 -29.37
CA GLU A 151 -1.89 -23.18 -29.05
C GLU A 151 -1.51 -23.11 -27.59
N ALA A 152 -0.94 -24.19 -27.06
CA ALA A 152 -0.33 -24.20 -25.74
C ALA A 152 0.89 -23.28 -25.71
N ARG A 153 0.98 -22.44 -24.68
CA ARG A 153 2.08 -21.50 -24.47
C ARG A 153 2.58 -21.51 -23.05
N TRP A 154 3.87 -21.29 -22.90
CA TRP A 154 4.47 -21.08 -21.59
C TRP A 154 4.18 -19.66 -21.09
N VAL A 155 3.81 -19.54 -19.84
CA VAL A 155 3.56 -18.26 -19.17
C VAL A 155 4.74 -17.95 -18.24
N ARG A 156 5.41 -16.83 -18.45
CA ARG A 156 6.54 -16.36 -17.62
C ARG A 156 6.08 -15.50 -16.44
N ALA A 157 5.03 -14.74 -16.64
CA ALA A 157 4.47 -13.84 -15.63
C ALA A 157 2.99 -13.61 -15.87
N ILE A 158 2.28 -13.39 -14.78
CA ILE A 158 0.87 -12.97 -14.78
C ILE A 158 0.75 -11.77 -13.86
N GLU A 159 0.07 -10.74 -14.33
CA GLU A 159 -0.35 -9.62 -13.51
C GLU A 159 -1.87 -9.53 -13.55
N ILE A 160 -2.50 -9.46 -12.38
CA ILE A 160 -3.94 -9.24 -12.24
C ILE A 160 -4.13 -7.82 -11.73
N ARG A 161 -4.94 -7.05 -12.44
CA ARG A 161 -5.15 -5.64 -12.13
C ARG A 161 -6.64 -5.31 -12.11
N PRO A 162 -7.19 -4.91 -10.95
CA PRO A 162 -8.51 -4.33 -10.91
C PRO A 162 -8.51 -2.98 -11.64
N VAL A 163 -9.43 -2.80 -12.58
CA VAL A 163 -9.55 -1.58 -13.40
C VAL A 163 -10.88 -0.89 -13.11
N GLY A 164 -10.84 0.41 -12.90
CA GLY A 164 -12.01 1.24 -12.65
C GLY A 164 -11.91 2.05 -11.35
N LYS A 165 -12.79 3.04 -11.23
CA LYS A 165 -12.85 3.90 -10.05
C LYS A 165 -13.14 3.06 -8.79
N ASN A 166 -12.29 3.18 -7.79
CA ASN A 166 -12.36 2.43 -6.54
C ASN A 166 -12.23 0.89 -6.67
N ALA A 167 -11.87 0.36 -7.83
CA ALA A 167 -11.79 -1.08 -8.04
C ALA A 167 -10.85 -1.77 -7.03
N ARG A 168 -9.70 -1.17 -6.73
CA ARG A 168 -8.74 -1.68 -5.73
C ARG A 168 -9.28 -1.70 -4.30
N LYS A 169 -10.25 -0.83 -3.97
CA LYS A 169 -10.85 -0.76 -2.63
C LYS A 169 -11.86 -1.88 -2.36
N ILE A 170 -12.38 -2.49 -3.42
CA ILE A 170 -13.39 -3.54 -3.35
C ILE A 170 -12.90 -4.88 -3.87
N THR A 171 -11.66 -4.97 -4.34
CA THR A 171 -11.05 -6.22 -4.78
C THR A 171 -10.10 -6.70 -3.70
N HIS A 172 -10.34 -7.90 -3.17
CA HIS A 172 -9.57 -8.44 -2.05
C HIS A 172 -8.56 -9.50 -2.50
N HIS A 173 -8.92 -10.37 -3.44
CA HIS A 173 -8.06 -11.44 -3.97
C HIS A 173 -7.94 -11.36 -5.48
#